data_c778f80d0a2f648a9d4b3797167565be
#
_entry.id   c778f80d0a2f648a9d4b3797167565be
#
_cell.length_a   1.000
_cell.length_b   1.000
_cell.length_c   1.000
_cell.angle_alpha   90.00
_cell.angle_beta   90.00
_cell.angle_gamma   90.00
#
_symmetry.space_group_name_H-M   'P 1'
#
loop_
_entity.id
_entity.type
_entity.pdbx_description
1 polymer ?
#
loop_
_entity_poly.entity_id
_entity_poly.type
_entity_poly.pdbx_seq_one_letter_code
_entity_poly.pdbx_strand_id
1 'polypeptide(L)'
;MKINLLRNNSALLVLVLLLAPYVAYGQGRPNLSSTDRVRLAEAFRLGDNLGNQIWAGWNKAPFAVLLVTPEHEFLIRHPRPSSDFVLVSYDPLLKSKVYYRKRTQPQNLLATFPLVGGIPTIVIGEAENTDKKTSTPWVVTILHEHFHQLQYSRPGYYDDVNALGLTRGDQSGMWMLNYPFPYDWHEMQELFSHLGHALANVLQATTRSDFSAGLSTYLKQRREVENTLSPDDYRYLSFQMWQEGISRYTEYRIAKLAAKSERPSKAFRMLRDYRPFGEVAEDIRVGILSELTRVNLAESKRVIFYSLGAGEGLLLDRVSPRWRQRYFVDKFYLDKYFEAPQTRTKASAE
;
A
#
# COMPACT_ATOMS: atom_id res chain seq x y z
N MET A 1 22.42 -64.29 -80.87
CA MET A 1 21.48 -63.34 -80.26
C MET A 1 21.85 -63.18 -78.86
N LYS A 2 22.36 -61.97 -78.45
CA LYS A 2 23.07 -61.70 -77.18
C LYS A 2 22.07 -61.32 -76.08
N ILE A 3 22.15 -62.00 -74.95
CA ILE A 3 21.41 -61.66 -73.71
C ILE A 3 22.35 -60.89 -72.81
N ASN A 4 21.98 -59.61 -72.51
CA ASN A 4 22.68 -58.78 -71.54
C ASN A 4 22.08 -58.96 -70.17
N LEU A 5 22.90 -59.41 -69.22
CA LEU A 5 22.62 -59.44 -67.79
C LEU A 5 22.89 -58.06 -67.22
N LEU A 6 21.85 -57.42 -66.68
CA LEU A 6 22.01 -56.24 -65.84
C LEU A 6 22.18 -56.66 -64.36
N ARG A 7 23.27 -56.28 -63.83
CA ARG A 7 23.67 -56.43 -62.40
C ARG A 7 22.99 -55.32 -61.61
N ASN A 8 22.08 -55.65 -60.72
CA ASN A 8 21.54 -54.73 -59.72
C ASN A 8 22.50 -54.65 -58.53
N ASN A 9 23.09 -53.47 -58.30
CA ASN A 9 23.77 -53.13 -57.07
C ASN A 9 22.79 -52.40 -56.13
N SER A 10 22.28 -53.09 -55.12
CA SER A 10 21.51 -52.48 -54.03
C SER A 10 22.49 -51.93 -53.01
N ALA A 11 22.72 -50.63 -53.01
CA ALA A 11 23.44 -49.95 -51.95
C ALA A 11 22.51 -49.83 -50.71
N LEU A 12 22.87 -50.50 -49.64
CA LEU A 12 22.22 -50.43 -48.34
C LEU A 12 22.64 -49.10 -47.64
N LEU A 13 21.78 -48.12 -47.61
CA LEU A 13 22.00 -46.85 -46.86
C LEU A 13 21.75 -47.12 -45.40
N VAL A 14 22.78 -47.27 -44.57
CA VAL A 14 22.67 -47.34 -43.11
C VAL A 14 22.51 -45.90 -42.55
N LEU A 15 21.29 -45.55 -42.21
CA LEU A 15 20.99 -44.29 -41.54
C LEU A 15 21.39 -44.39 -40.04
N VAL A 16 22.56 -43.91 -39.67
CA VAL A 16 22.97 -43.78 -38.25
C VAL A 16 22.26 -42.58 -37.67
N LEU A 17 21.15 -42.82 -36.96
CA LEU A 17 20.53 -41.82 -36.08
C LEU A 17 21.42 -41.54 -34.87
N LEU A 18 22.21 -40.48 -34.90
CA LEU A 18 22.85 -39.92 -33.76
C LEU A 18 21.80 -39.37 -32.79
N LEU A 19 21.38 -40.17 -31.82
CA LEU A 19 20.67 -39.73 -30.63
C LEU A 19 21.61 -38.85 -29.79
N ALA A 20 21.64 -37.55 -30.10
CA ALA A 20 22.22 -36.59 -29.15
C ALA A 20 21.36 -36.63 -27.86
N PRO A 21 22.01 -36.85 -26.67
CA PRO A 21 21.27 -36.74 -25.46
C PRO A 21 20.81 -35.28 -25.32
N TYR A 22 19.49 -35.07 -25.42
CA TYR A 22 18.88 -33.82 -24.98
C TYR A 22 19.16 -33.72 -23.47
N VAL A 23 20.26 -33.08 -23.09
CA VAL A 23 20.44 -32.59 -21.74
C VAL A 23 19.40 -31.50 -21.55
N ALA A 24 18.22 -31.87 -21.10
CA ALA A 24 17.29 -30.93 -20.53
C ALA A 24 18.01 -30.31 -19.31
N TYR A 25 18.63 -29.16 -19.52
CA TYR A 25 19.00 -28.29 -18.42
C TYR A 25 17.71 -28.02 -17.68
N GLY A 26 17.48 -28.78 -16.60
CA GLY A 26 16.44 -28.52 -15.65
C GLY A 26 16.66 -27.10 -15.17
N GLN A 27 15.89 -26.15 -15.70
CA GLN A 27 15.86 -24.79 -15.16
C GLN A 27 15.49 -24.97 -13.69
N GLY A 28 16.47 -24.71 -12.80
CA GLY A 28 16.23 -24.77 -11.36
C GLY A 28 15.01 -23.91 -11.04
N ARG A 29 14.21 -24.35 -10.06
CA ARG A 29 13.03 -23.56 -9.65
C ARG A 29 13.46 -22.12 -9.37
N PRO A 30 12.73 -21.11 -9.88
CA PRO A 30 13.05 -19.71 -9.60
C PRO A 30 13.04 -19.47 -8.08
N ASN A 31 14.00 -18.68 -7.62
CA ASN A 31 14.15 -18.35 -6.20
C ASN A 31 14.08 -16.83 -6.00
N LEU A 32 13.55 -16.42 -4.85
CA LEU A 32 13.67 -15.05 -4.39
C LEU A 32 15.13 -14.64 -4.19
N SER A 33 15.50 -13.43 -4.56
CA SER A 33 16.80 -12.88 -4.27
C SER A 33 17.05 -12.83 -2.75
N SER A 34 18.31 -12.93 -2.33
CA SER A 34 18.66 -12.81 -0.92
C SER A 34 18.27 -11.43 -0.34
N THR A 35 18.38 -10.38 -1.15
CA THR A 35 18.02 -9.01 -0.79
C THR A 35 16.53 -8.90 -0.54
N ASP A 36 15.68 -9.38 -1.45
CA ASP A 36 14.23 -9.30 -1.30
C ASP A 36 13.71 -10.16 -0.13
N ARG A 37 14.33 -11.31 0.09
CA ARG A 37 14.05 -12.13 1.28
C ARG A 37 14.32 -11.36 2.58
N VAL A 38 15.43 -10.63 2.64
CA VAL A 38 15.79 -9.83 3.82
C VAL A 38 14.82 -8.64 3.99
N ARG A 39 14.47 -7.95 2.90
CA ARG A 39 13.50 -6.85 2.90
C ARG A 39 12.12 -7.30 3.37
N LEU A 40 11.60 -8.40 2.79
CA LEU A 40 10.31 -8.98 3.17
C LEU A 40 10.29 -9.45 4.62
N ALA A 41 11.37 -10.12 5.06
CA ALA A 41 11.48 -10.58 6.45
C ALA A 41 11.44 -9.41 7.44
N GLU A 42 12.07 -8.27 7.10
CA GLU A 42 12.04 -7.08 7.94
C GLU A 42 10.64 -6.45 7.98
N ALA A 43 9.95 -6.35 6.83
CA ALA A 43 8.58 -5.86 6.77
C ALA A 43 7.65 -6.73 7.64
N PHE A 44 7.73 -8.04 7.50
CA PHE A 44 6.94 -8.98 8.30
C PHE A 44 7.25 -8.85 9.80
N ARG A 45 8.53 -8.76 10.17
CA ARG A 45 8.95 -8.59 11.56
C ARG A 45 8.37 -7.32 12.19
N LEU A 46 8.43 -6.20 11.47
CA LEU A 46 7.88 -4.93 11.96
C LEU A 46 6.35 -4.96 12.06
N GLY A 47 5.66 -5.50 11.07
CA GLY A 47 4.20 -5.65 11.12
C GLY A 47 3.75 -6.54 12.29
N ASP A 48 4.40 -7.69 12.45
CA ASP A 48 4.10 -8.64 13.52
C ASP A 48 4.35 -8.04 14.93
N ASN A 49 5.45 -7.28 15.11
CA ASN A 49 5.87 -6.76 16.43
C ASN A 49 5.21 -5.43 16.79
N LEU A 50 5.05 -4.53 15.81
CA LEU A 50 4.66 -3.14 16.07
C LEU A 50 3.23 -2.80 15.64
N GLY A 51 2.66 -3.56 14.71
CA GLY A 51 1.36 -3.24 14.13
C GLY A 51 0.29 -2.97 15.17
N ASN A 52 0.12 -3.86 16.13
CA ASN A 52 -0.90 -3.72 17.18
C ASN A 52 -0.69 -2.52 18.11
N GLN A 53 0.51 -1.95 18.19
CA GLN A 53 0.77 -0.75 18.98
C GLN A 53 0.23 0.51 18.30
N ILE A 54 0.02 0.44 16.98
CA ILE A 54 -0.54 1.54 16.19
C ILE A 54 -2.03 1.33 15.96
N TRP A 55 -2.42 0.14 15.47
CA TRP A 55 -3.80 -0.21 15.15
C TRP A 55 -4.21 -1.54 15.80
N ALA A 56 -5.22 -1.49 16.62
CA ALA A 56 -5.72 -2.70 17.30
C ALA A 56 -6.17 -3.76 16.28
N GLY A 57 -5.60 -4.96 16.40
CA GLY A 57 -5.90 -6.10 15.53
C GLY A 57 -5.18 -6.11 14.18
N TRP A 58 -4.19 -5.25 13.97
CA TRP A 58 -3.44 -5.22 12.70
C TRP A 58 -2.71 -6.54 12.42
N ASN A 59 -2.15 -7.17 13.42
CA ASN A 59 -1.48 -8.47 13.29
C ASN A 59 -2.43 -9.64 12.97
N LYS A 60 -3.76 -9.42 12.97
CA LYS A 60 -4.75 -10.42 12.55
C LYS A 60 -5.12 -10.29 11.07
N ALA A 61 -4.77 -9.18 10.42
CA ALA A 61 -4.95 -9.02 8.98
C ALA A 61 -4.00 -9.96 8.23
N PRO A 62 -4.44 -10.59 7.13
CA PRO A 62 -3.56 -11.43 6.32
C PRO A 62 -2.41 -10.59 5.77
N PHE A 63 -1.17 -10.96 6.06
CA PHE A 63 0.00 -10.27 5.52
C PHE A 63 0.50 -10.99 4.26
N ALA A 64 -0.37 -11.13 3.27
CA ALA A 64 -0.09 -11.78 1.99
C ALA A 64 0.59 -10.80 1.03
N VAL A 65 1.70 -11.21 0.42
CA VAL A 65 2.49 -10.41 -0.52
C VAL A 65 2.70 -11.19 -1.82
N LEU A 66 2.50 -10.54 -2.95
CA LEU A 66 2.91 -10.95 -4.28
C LEU A 66 4.05 -10.04 -4.73
N LEU A 67 5.28 -10.52 -4.63
CA LEU A 67 6.45 -9.80 -5.14
C LEU A 67 6.57 -10.03 -6.65
N VAL A 68 6.60 -8.94 -7.42
CA VAL A 68 6.72 -8.96 -8.87
C VAL A 68 8.17 -8.73 -9.28
N THR A 69 8.77 -9.73 -9.92
CA THR A 69 10.13 -9.67 -10.47
C THR A 69 10.10 -9.64 -12.00
N PRO A 70 11.22 -9.49 -12.71
CA PRO A 70 11.22 -9.40 -14.17
C PRO A 70 10.52 -10.57 -14.89
N GLU A 71 10.68 -11.79 -14.41
CA GLU A 71 10.15 -12.98 -15.09
C GLU A 71 9.02 -13.68 -14.31
N HIS A 72 9.02 -13.57 -12.99
CA HIS A 72 8.14 -14.31 -12.11
C HIS A 72 7.45 -13.42 -11.09
N GLU A 73 6.39 -13.95 -10.51
CA GLU A 73 5.72 -13.42 -9.33
C GLU A 73 5.87 -14.45 -8.21
N PHE A 74 6.25 -13.97 -7.02
CA PHE A 74 6.38 -14.80 -5.83
C PHE A 74 5.30 -14.46 -4.83
N LEU A 75 4.53 -15.47 -4.42
CA LEU A 75 3.46 -15.33 -3.45
C LEU A 75 3.93 -15.85 -2.08
N ILE A 76 3.87 -14.98 -1.07
CA ILE A 76 4.40 -15.21 0.27
C ILE A 76 3.30 -14.95 1.30
N ARG A 77 3.26 -15.76 2.38
CA ARG A 77 2.29 -15.66 3.49
C ARG A 77 0.82 -15.66 3.04
N HIS A 78 0.53 -16.14 1.85
CA HIS A 78 -0.84 -16.20 1.34
C HIS A 78 -1.56 -17.46 1.86
N PRO A 79 -2.77 -17.34 2.47
CA PRO A 79 -3.44 -18.46 3.11
C PRO A 79 -4.04 -19.47 2.11
N ARG A 80 -4.38 -19.03 0.89
CA ARG A 80 -5.04 -19.84 -0.16
C ARG A 80 -4.47 -19.53 -1.54
N PRO A 81 -3.26 -20.02 -1.88
CA PRO A 81 -2.73 -19.87 -3.24
C PRO A 81 -3.68 -20.51 -4.27
N SER A 82 -3.86 -19.87 -5.42
CA SER A 82 -4.60 -20.45 -6.56
C SER A 82 -3.78 -21.50 -7.29
N SER A 83 -4.43 -22.32 -8.12
CA SER A 83 -3.80 -23.48 -8.76
C SER A 83 -2.72 -23.16 -9.80
N ASP A 84 -2.63 -21.92 -10.25
CA ASP A 84 -1.60 -21.41 -11.17
C ASP A 84 -0.26 -21.10 -10.47
N PHE A 85 -0.23 -21.16 -9.14
CA PHE A 85 0.99 -21.02 -8.36
C PHE A 85 1.63 -22.36 -8.03
N VAL A 86 2.94 -22.48 -8.29
CA VAL A 86 3.75 -23.66 -8.00
C VAL A 86 4.57 -23.42 -6.73
N LEU A 87 4.58 -24.38 -5.82
CA LEU A 87 5.40 -24.32 -4.59
C LEU A 87 6.90 -24.33 -4.94
N VAL A 88 7.63 -23.33 -4.50
CA VAL A 88 9.11 -23.33 -4.48
C VAL A 88 9.61 -24.19 -3.32
N SER A 89 9.41 -23.69 -2.09
CA SER A 89 9.83 -24.33 -0.84
C SER A 89 9.21 -23.61 0.36
N TYR A 90 9.44 -24.11 1.56
CA TYR A 90 9.30 -23.35 2.79
C TYR A 90 10.57 -22.48 3.01
N ASP A 91 10.39 -21.19 3.26
CA ASP A 91 11.47 -20.27 3.57
C ASP A 91 11.50 -19.97 5.08
N PRO A 92 12.55 -20.40 5.81
CA PRO A 92 12.61 -20.20 7.26
C PRO A 92 12.80 -18.74 7.68
N LEU A 93 13.40 -17.88 6.82
CA LEU A 93 13.55 -16.46 7.10
C LEU A 93 12.21 -15.74 7.03
N LEU A 94 11.40 -16.07 6.02
CA LEU A 94 10.05 -15.51 5.81
C LEU A 94 9.00 -16.19 6.69
N LYS A 95 9.35 -17.35 7.29
CA LYS A 95 8.44 -18.22 8.05
C LYS A 95 7.19 -18.59 7.24
N SER A 96 7.37 -18.86 5.96
CA SER A 96 6.28 -19.08 5.01
C SER A 96 6.68 -20.03 3.89
N LYS A 97 5.69 -20.74 3.34
CA LYS A 97 5.81 -21.31 2.01
C LYS A 97 5.91 -20.18 1.00
N VAL A 98 6.77 -20.34 0.00
CA VAL A 98 6.94 -19.45 -1.14
C VAL A 98 6.43 -20.17 -2.37
N TYR A 99 5.55 -19.52 -3.11
CA TYR A 99 5.02 -20.01 -4.38
C TYR A 99 5.44 -19.05 -5.49
N TYR A 100 5.43 -19.52 -6.74
CA TYR A 100 5.72 -18.68 -7.88
C TYR A 100 4.81 -19.01 -9.06
N ARG A 101 4.69 -18.04 -9.98
CA ARG A 101 4.15 -18.21 -11.32
C ARG A 101 4.89 -17.30 -12.30
N LYS A 102 4.65 -17.43 -13.60
CA LYS A 102 5.11 -16.44 -14.58
C LYS A 102 4.49 -15.07 -14.27
N ARG A 103 5.25 -14.01 -14.50
CA ARG A 103 4.80 -12.65 -14.26
C ARG A 103 3.60 -12.28 -15.12
N THR A 104 2.60 -11.74 -14.50
CA THR A 104 1.38 -11.18 -15.13
C THR A 104 1.16 -9.70 -14.76
N GLN A 105 1.73 -9.25 -13.64
CA GLN A 105 1.59 -7.89 -13.16
C GLN A 105 2.74 -6.98 -13.61
N PRO A 106 2.53 -5.65 -13.75
CA PRO A 106 3.60 -4.69 -14.00
C PRO A 106 4.66 -4.68 -12.91
N GLN A 107 5.95 -4.58 -13.28
CA GLN A 107 7.06 -4.60 -12.32
C GLN A 107 7.09 -3.40 -11.36
N ASN A 108 6.48 -2.30 -11.72
CA ASN A 108 6.38 -1.08 -10.92
C ASN A 108 5.07 -0.97 -10.14
N LEU A 109 4.23 -2.00 -10.17
CA LEU A 109 2.96 -1.98 -9.44
C LEU A 109 3.21 -1.91 -7.93
N LEU A 110 2.35 -1.15 -7.26
CA LEU A 110 2.32 -0.99 -5.83
C LEU A 110 0.86 -0.73 -5.45
N ALA A 111 0.19 -1.77 -4.97
CA ALA A 111 -1.22 -1.70 -4.62
C ALA A 111 -1.65 -2.92 -3.78
N THR A 112 -2.71 -2.79 -3.02
CA THR A 112 -3.38 -3.87 -2.30
C THR A 112 -4.78 -4.09 -2.83
N PHE A 113 -5.09 -5.29 -3.31
CA PHE A 113 -6.43 -5.66 -3.79
C PHE A 113 -6.62 -7.19 -3.72
N PRO A 114 -7.86 -7.70 -3.81
CA PRO A 114 -8.16 -9.13 -3.65
C PRO A 114 -7.79 -9.96 -4.90
N LEU A 115 -6.50 -9.91 -5.31
CA LEU A 115 -5.99 -10.50 -6.55
C LEU A 115 -6.02 -12.04 -6.53
N VAL A 116 -5.64 -12.67 -5.41
CA VAL A 116 -5.48 -14.13 -5.32
C VAL A 116 -6.54 -14.68 -4.39
N GLY A 117 -7.41 -15.56 -4.89
CA GLY A 117 -8.42 -16.25 -4.08
C GLY A 117 -9.36 -15.34 -3.28
N GLY A 118 -9.57 -14.09 -3.72
CA GLY A 118 -10.39 -13.09 -3.03
C GLY A 118 -9.76 -12.55 -1.74
N ILE A 119 -8.48 -12.82 -1.49
CA ILE A 119 -7.74 -12.32 -0.33
C ILE A 119 -7.02 -11.02 -0.69
N PRO A 120 -7.19 -9.92 0.06
CA PRO A 120 -6.40 -8.72 -0.13
C PRO A 120 -4.91 -9.04 -0.09
N THR A 121 -4.24 -8.86 -1.22
CA THR A 121 -2.84 -9.24 -1.43
C THR A 121 -2.06 -7.98 -1.82
N ILE A 122 -0.96 -7.71 -1.15
CA ILE A 122 -0.04 -6.65 -1.54
C ILE A 122 0.68 -7.08 -2.81
N VAL A 123 0.49 -6.36 -3.90
CA VAL A 123 1.20 -6.56 -5.17
C VAL A 123 2.24 -5.48 -5.30
N ILE A 124 3.51 -5.87 -5.26
CA ILE A 124 4.61 -4.91 -5.23
C ILE A 124 5.79 -5.40 -6.07
N GLY A 125 6.39 -4.50 -6.85
CA GLY A 125 7.66 -4.73 -7.53
C GLY A 125 8.85 -4.76 -6.57
N GLU A 126 10.00 -5.27 -7.04
CA GLU A 126 11.28 -5.10 -6.34
C GLU A 126 11.56 -3.62 -6.07
N ALA A 127 12.26 -3.28 -5.00
CA ALA A 127 12.48 -1.89 -4.61
C ALA A 127 13.03 -1.03 -5.75
N GLU A 128 13.93 -1.58 -6.53
CA GLU A 128 14.60 -0.93 -7.67
C GLU A 128 13.63 -0.55 -8.80
N ASN A 129 12.51 -1.26 -8.92
CA ASN A 129 11.49 -1.07 -9.94
C ASN A 129 10.34 -0.15 -9.49
N THR A 130 10.27 0.17 -8.20
CA THR A 130 9.28 1.10 -7.64
C THR A 130 9.85 2.53 -7.51
N ASP A 131 9.02 3.49 -7.11
CA ASP A 131 9.44 4.85 -6.79
C ASP A 131 10.31 4.93 -5.52
N LYS A 132 10.28 3.91 -4.66
CA LYS A 132 10.99 3.90 -3.37
C LYS A 132 12.49 3.63 -3.50
N LYS A 133 12.92 2.92 -4.55
CA LYS A 133 14.32 2.64 -4.95
C LYS A 133 15.20 1.96 -3.90
N THR A 134 14.98 2.16 -2.62
CA THR A 134 15.85 1.69 -1.53
C THR A 134 15.10 0.88 -0.48
N SER A 135 15.81 0.04 0.26
CA SER A 135 15.26 -0.99 1.14
C SER A 135 14.36 -0.46 2.25
N THR A 136 14.76 0.58 2.98
CA THR A 136 13.98 1.03 4.15
C THR A 136 12.66 1.73 3.75
N PRO A 137 12.65 2.69 2.80
CA PRO A 137 11.39 3.23 2.29
C PRO A 137 10.47 2.15 1.70
N TRP A 138 11.01 1.18 0.96
CA TRP A 138 10.23 0.09 0.39
C TRP A 138 9.58 -0.79 1.47
N VAL A 139 10.31 -1.13 2.55
CA VAL A 139 9.76 -1.86 3.70
C VAL A 139 8.63 -1.08 4.37
N VAL A 140 8.80 0.25 4.54
CA VAL A 140 7.75 1.11 5.11
C VAL A 140 6.52 1.15 4.21
N THR A 141 6.71 1.15 2.88
CA THR A 141 5.59 1.11 1.93
C THR A 141 4.86 -0.24 1.94
N ILE A 142 5.55 -1.37 2.13
CA ILE A 142 4.84 -2.64 2.37
C ILE A 142 3.94 -2.55 3.60
N LEU A 143 4.34 -1.81 4.63
CA LEU A 143 3.51 -1.63 5.83
C LEU A 143 2.34 -0.67 5.60
N HIS A 144 2.46 0.31 4.69
CA HIS A 144 1.33 1.07 4.16
C HIS A 144 0.31 0.12 3.50
N GLU A 145 0.77 -0.71 2.59
CA GLU A 145 -0.08 -1.68 1.89
C GLU A 145 -0.68 -2.73 2.84
N HIS A 146 0.08 -3.13 3.86
CA HIS A 146 -0.45 -4.02 4.91
C HIS A 146 -1.52 -3.32 5.77
N PHE A 147 -1.47 -2.01 5.92
CA PHE A 147 -2.57 -1.29 6.56
C PHE A 147 -3.85 -1.32 5.71
N HIS A 148 -3.75 -1.25 4.38
CA HIS A 148 -4.89 -1.50 3.50
C HIS A 148 -5.47 -2.91 3.69
N GLN A 149 -4.64 -3.94 3.89
CA GLN A 149 -5.16 -5.28 4.23
C GLN A 149 -5.95 -5.26 5.54
N LEU A 150 -5.54 -4.48 6.53
CA LEU A 150 -6.31 -4.29 7.76
C LEU A 150 -7.66 -3.60 7.48
N GLN A 151 -7.67 -2.53 6.66
CA GLN A 151 -8.92 -1.83 6.30
C GLN A 151 -9.88 -2.79 5.60
N TYR A 152 -9.43 -3.52 4.59
CA TYR A 152 -10.24 -4.48 3.83
C TYR A 152 -10.72 -5.68 4.65
N SER A 153 -9.97 -6.07 5.68
CA SER A 153 -10.35 -7.18 6.55
C SER A 153 -11.42 -6.84 7.60
N ARG A 154 -11.80 -5.56 7.70
CA ARG A 154 -12.82 -5.15 8.66
C ARG A 154 -14.20 -5.60 8.22
N PRO A 155 -15.00 -6.17 9.13
CA PRO A 155 -16.38 -6.55 8.81
C PRO A 155 -17.17 -5.36 8.22
N GLY A 156 -17.90 -5.59 7.15
CA GLY A 156 -18.72 -4.58 6.49
C GLY A 156 -17.96 -3.52 5.70
N TYR A 157 -16.62 -3.65 5.51
CA TYR A 157 -15.84 -2.66 4.76
C TYR A 157 -16.40 -2.40 3.36
N TYR A 158 -16.62 -3.45 2.59
CA TYR A 158 -17.09 -3.32 1.21
C TYR A 158 -18.53 -2.79 1.14
N ASP A 159 -19.40 -3.20 2.07
CA ASP A 159 -20.77 -2.71 2.16
C ASP A 159 -20.81 -1.22 2.49
N ASP A 160 -19.98 -0.78 3.44
CA ASP A 160 -19.89 0.63 3.83
C ASP A 160 -19.29 1.50 2.71
N VAL A 161 -18.30 0.99 1.98
CA VAL A 161 -17.73 1.67 0.80
C VAL A 161 -18.76 1.77 -0.32
N ASN A 162 -19.52 0.71 -0.58
CA ASN A 162 -20.61 0.72 -1.57
C ASN A 162 -21.74 1.69 -1.16
N ALA A 163 -22.03 1.81 0.13
CA ALA A 163 -23.03 2.74 0.67
C ALA A 163 -22.67 4.23 0.46
N LEU A 164 -21.40 4.55 0.13
CA LEU A 164 -21.01 5.90 -0.29
C LEU A 164 -21.71 6.34 -1.60
N GLY A 165 -22.19 5.39 -2.42
CA GLY A 165 -22.89 5.66 -3.67
C GLY A 165 -22.01 6.22 -4.79
N LEU A 166 -20.67 6.05 -4.71
CA LEU A 166 -19.70 6.67 -5.60
C LEU A 166 -19.26 5.78 -6.77
N THR A 167 -19.67 4.51 -6.77
CA THR A 167 -19.22 3.52 -7.77
C THR A 167 -19.73 3.82 -9.18
N ARG A 168 -20.88 4.50 -9.31
CA ARG A 168 -21.53 4.79 -10.61
C ARG A 168 -21.66 3.56 -11.52
N GLY A 169 -21.81 2.37 -10.91
CA GLY A 169 -21.90 1.10 -11.62
C GLY A 169 -20.57 0.35 -11.82
N ASP A 170 -19.45 0.94 -11.46
CA ASP A 170 -18.15 0.25 -11.49
C ASP A 170 -18.06 -0.81 -10.38
N GLN A 171 -17.89 -2.08 -10.79
CA GLN A 171 -17.71 -3.23 -9.89
C GLN A 171 -16.23 -3.61 -9.71
N SER A 172 -15.33 -2.95 -10.45
CA SER A 172 -13.89 -3.27 -10.41
C SER A 172 -13.14 -2.58 -9.28
N GLY A 173 -13.74 -1.55 -8.67
CA GLY A 173 -13.09 -0.67 -7.68
C GLY A 173 -12.23 0.44 -8.31
N MET A 174 -12.13 0.50 -9.64
CA MET A 174 -11.36 1.53 -10.34
C MET A 174 -11.91 2.94 -10.13
N TRP A 175 -13.18 3.06 -9.72
CA TRP A 175 -13.77 4.35 -9.35
C TRP A 175 -12.96 5.05 -8.24
N MET A 176 -12.35 4.31 -7.33
CA MET A 176 -11.50 4.88 -6.27
C MET A 176 -10.32 5.67 -6.83
N LEU A 177 -9.83 5.29 -8.01
CA LEU A 177 -8.71 5.92 -8.71
C LEU A 177 -9.17 6.97 -9.73
N ASN A 178 -10.33 6.74 -10.38
CA ASN A 178 -10.77 7.46 -11.57
C ASN A 178 -12.01 8.33 -11.34
N TYR A 179 -12.40 8.55 -10.10
CA TYR A 179 -13.54 9.42 -9.78
C TYR A 179 -13.32 10.82 -10.38
N PRO A 180 -14.32 11.40 -11.08
CA PRO A 180 -14.17 12.67 -11.76
C PRO A 180 -14.32 13.86 -10.79
N PHE A 181 -13.39 13.97 -9.87
CA PHE A 181 -13.30 15.09 -8.94
C PHE A 181 -12.88 16.38 -9.72
N PRO A 182 -13.36 17.59 -9.34
CA PRO A 182 -13.08 18.82 -10.05
C PRO A 182 -11.65 19.35 -9.83
N TYR A 183 -10.65 18.56 -10.20
CA TYR A 183 -9.23 18.88 -9.97
C TYR A 183 -8.75 20.12 -10.71
N ASP A 184 -9.33 20.42 -11.87
CA ASP A 184 -8.85 21.48 -12.77
C ASP A 184 -9.59 22.81 -12.55
N TRP A 185 -10.51 22.90 -11.59
CA TRP A 185 -11.22 24.15 -11.29
C TRP A 185 -10.34 25.08 -10.46
N HIS A 186 -10.19 26.32 -10.93
CA HIS A 186 -9.37 27.35 -10.27
C HIS A 186 -9.79 27.59 -8.81
N GLU A 187 -11.08 27.69 -8.56
CA GLU A 187 -11.64 27.85 -7.22
C GLU A 187 -11.25 26.67 -6.29
N MET A 188 -11.25 25.45 -6.79
CA MET A 188 -10.80 24.28 -6.02
C MET A 188 -9.31 24.36 -5.73
N GLN A 189 -8.49 24.80 -6.68
CA GLN A 189 -7.05 24.97 -6.47
C GLN A 189 -6.76 25.94 -5.32
N GLU A 190 -7.44 27.10 -5.28
CA GLU A 190 -7.27 28.08 -4.21
C GLU A 190 -7.75 27.53 -2.85
N LEU A 191 -8.92 26.93 -2.83
CA LEU A 191 -9.52 26.34 -1.65
C LEU A 191 -8.64 25.29 -1.00
N PHE A 192 -8.11 24.36 -1.80
CA PHE A 192 -7.21 23.30 -1.32
C PHE A 192 -5.82 23.85 -0.95
N SER A 193 -5.34 24.89 -1.61
CA SER A 193 -4.11 25.59 -1.22
C SER A 193 -4.26 26.22 0.17
N HIS A 194 -5.36 26.93 0.44
CA HIS A 194 -5.65 27.51 1.76
C HIS A 194 -5.78 26.43 2.83
N LEU A 195 -6.49 25.34 2.53
CA LEU A 195 -6.63 24.20 3.45
C LEU A 195 -5.27 23.58 3.82
N GLY A 196 -4.43 23.31 2.80
CA GLY A 196 -3.10 22.73 2.98
C GLY A 196 -2.19 23.63 3.83
N HIS A 197 -2.14 24.93 3.52
CA HIS A 197 -1.37 25.89 4.30
C HIS A 197 -1.85 25.99 5.76
N ALA A 198 -3.18 26.06 5.98
CA ALA A 198 -3.73 26.08 7.32
C ALA A 198 -3.36 24.82 8.13
N LEU A 199 -3.42 23.65 7.49
CA LEU A 199 -3.02 22.38 8.12
C LEU A 199 -1.52 22.36 8.43
N ALA A 200 -0.67 22.76 7.49
CA ALA A 200 0.77 22.82 7.70
C ALA A 200 1.15 23.77 8.84
N ASN A 201 0.52 24.95 8.91
CA ASN A 201 0.76 25.95 9.94
C ASN A 201 0.41 25.42 11.34
N VAL A 202 -0.75 24.80 11.52
CA VAL A 202 -1.14 24.25 12.84
C VAL A 202 -0.26 23.07 13.25
N LEU A 203 0.20 22.26 12.29
CA LEU A 203 1.12 21.14 12.58
C LEU A 203 2.50 21.65 13.05
N GLN A 204 2.97 22.78 12.54
CA GLN A 204 4.24 23.40 12.87
C GLN A 204 4.18 24.34 14.09
N ALA A 205 2.98 24.63 14.59
CA ALA A 205 2.80 25.52 15.76
C ALA A 205 3.49 24.97 17.01
N THR A 206 4.36 25.77 17.62
CA THR A 206 5.16 25.43 18.79
C THR A 206 4.58 25.98 20.09
N THR A 207 3.84 27.10 20.02
CA THR A 207 3.17 27.67 21.21
C THR A 207 1.72 27.21 21.28
N ARG A 208 1.15 27.23 22.50
CA ARG A 208 -0.25 26.92 22.71
C ARG A 208 -1.18 27.93 22.01
N SER A 209 -0.79 29.20 22.00
CA SER A 209 -1.54 30.29 21.34
C SER A 209 -1.64 30.02 19.82
N ASP A 210 -0.47 29.84 19.16
CA ASP A 210 -0.40 29.62 17.72
C ASP A 210 -1.12 28.35 17.32
N PHE A 211 -1.00 27.32 18.15
CA PHE A 211 -1.73 26.08 17.92
C PHE A 211 -3.25 26.27 17.97
N SER A 212 -3.76 26.98 18.98
CA SER A 212 -5.21 27.24 19.13
C SER A 212 -5.73 28.09 17.98
N ALA A 213 -5.04 29.14 17.59
CA ALA A 213 -5.41 30.00 16.48
C ALA A 213 -5.35 29.23 15.14
N GLY A 214 -4.25 28.47 14.91
CA GLY A 214 -4.07 27.64 13.74
C GLY A 214 -5.13 26.55 13.60
N LEU A 215 -5.50 25.88 14.70
CA LEU A 215 -6.58 24.89 14.72
C LEU A 215 -7.91 25.51 14.33
N SER A 216 -8.25 26.67 14.89
CA SER A 216 -9.48 27.39 14.52
C SER A 216 -9.52 27.76 13.04
N THR A 217 -8.40 28.25 12.49
CA THR A 217 -8.24 28.58 11.06
C THR A 217 -8.41 27.33 10.21
N TYR A 218 -7.74 26.23 10.56
CA TYR A 218 -7.83 24.96 9.83
C TYR A 218 -9.26 24.43 9.79
N LEU A 219 -9.96 24.40 10.93
CA LEU A 219 -11.33 23.91 11.01
C LEU A 219 -12.32 24.80 10.22
N LYS A 220 -12.05 26.11 10.14
CA LYS A 220 -12.80 27.01 9.28
C LYS A 220 -12.60 26.65 7.79
N GLN A 221 -11.36 26.51 7.33
CA GLN A 221 -11.03 26.12 5.96
C GLN A 221 -11.61 24.75 5.62
N ARG A 222 -11.58 23.79 6.54
CA ARG A 222 -12.13 22.45 6.34
C ARG A 222 -13.64 22.48 6.10
N ARG A 223 -14.37 23.31 6.84
CA ARG A 223 -15.82 23.54 6.61
C ARG A 223 -16.11 24.28 5.30
N GLU A 224 -15.26 25.17 4.90
CA GLU A 224 -15.38 25.86 3.63
C GLU A 224 -15.26 24.88 2.45
N VAL A 225 -14.31 23.93 2.51
CA VAL A 225 -14.18 22.86 1.53
C VAL A 225 -15.46 22.00 1.51
N GLU A 226 -15.97 21.60 2.68
CA GLU A 226 -17.22 20.82 2.78
C GLU A 226 -18.41 21.54 2.14
N ASN A 227 -18.55 22.84 2.39
CA ASN A 227 -19.69 23.63 1.90
C ASN A 227 -19.61 23.95 0.40
N THR A 228 -18.40 23.95 -0.17
CA THR A 228 -18.17 24.28 -1.59
C THR A 228 -18.29 23.06 -2.49
N LEU A 229 -17.87 21.90 -2.01
CA LEU A 229 -17.93 20.66 -2.78
C LEU A 229 -19.38 20.16 -2.91
N SER A 230 -19.67 19.49 -4.03
CA SER A 230 -20.90 18.68 -4.11
C SER A 230 -20.87 17.57 -3.03
N PRO A 231 -22.04 17.06 -2.59
CA PRO A 231 -22.09 15.99 -1.61
C PRO A 231 -21.29 14.74 -2.03
N ASP A 232 -21.24 14.42 -3.33
CA ASP A 232 -20.49 13.28 -3.86
C ASP A 232 -18.98 13.54 -3.82
N ASP A 233 -18.54 14.74 -4.21
CA ASP A 233 -17.12 15.12 -4.18
C ASP A 233 -16.60 15.18 -2.75
N TYR A 234 -17.40 15.68 -1.81
CA TYR A 234 -17.03 15.67 -0.40
C TYR A 234 -16.93 14.25 0.17
N ARG A 235 -17.84 13.33 -0.20
CA ARG A 235 -17.75 11.91 0.17
C ARG A 235 -16.49 11.27 -0.39
N TYR A 236 -16.15 11.55 -1.67
CA TYR A 236 -14.94 11.05 -2.29
C TYR A 236 -13.68 11.57 -1.62
N LEU A 237 -13.58 12.88 -1.37
CA LEU A 237 -12.47 13.48 -0.63
C LEU A 237 -12.30 12.82 0.75
N SER A 238 -13.38 12.73 1.51
CA SER A 238 -13.38 12.17 2.86
C SER A 238 -12.97 10.70 2.86
N PHE A 239 -13.47 9.92 1.90
CA PHE A 239 -13.06 8.54 1.68
C PHE A 239 -11.55 8.42 1.37
N GLN A 240 -11.02 9.23 0.45
CA GLN A 240 -9.62 9.19 0.07
C GLN A 240 -8.70 9.60 1.23
N MET A 241 -9.06 10.62 1.98
CA MET A 241 -8.31 11.03 3.18
C MET A 241 -8.30 9.93 4.23
N TRP A 242 -9.43 9.24 4.44
CA TRP A 242 -9.54 8.12 5.36
C TRP A 242 -8.77 6.90 4.84
N GLN A 243 -8.95 6.52 3.58
CA GLN A 243 -8.37 5.31 3.00
C GLN A 243 -6.85 5.46 2.83
N GLU A 244 -6.42 6.44 2.08
CA GLU A 244 -5.04 6.64 1.63
C GLU A 244 -4.25 7.54 2.58
N GLY A 245 -4.88 8.63 3.01
CA GLY A 245 -4.20 9.58 3.89
C GLY A 245 -3.82 8.98 5.22
N ILE A 246 -4.68 8.15 5.82
CA ILE A 246 -4.33 7.45 7.07
C ILE A 246 -3.34 6.31 6.83
N SER A 247 -3.30 5.71 5.64
CA SER A 247 -2.22 4.78 5.28
C SER A 247 -0.86 5.49 5.23
N ARG A 248 -0.78 6.69 4.67
CA ARG A 248 0.45 7.52 4.70
C ARG A 248 0.81 8.02 6.12
N TYR A 249 -0.17 8.37 6.93
CA TYR A 249 0.06 8.62 8.35
C TYR A 249 0.64 7.38 9.05
N THR A 250 0.17 6.19 8.67
CA THR A 250 0.65 4.92 9.24
C THR A 250 2.10 4.63 8.83
N GLU A 251 2.54 4.98 7.62
CA GLU A 251 3.97 4.95 7.23
C GLU A 251 4.83 5.73 8.21
N TYR A 252 4.47 6.97 8.49
CA TYR A 252 5.19 7.81 9.46
C TYR A 252 5.21 7.17 10.85
N ARG A 253 4.06 6.70 11.33
CA ARG A 253 3.94 6.14 12.68
C ARG A 253 4.76 4.88 12.85
N ILE A 254 4.73 3.97 11.87
CA ILE A 254 5.47 2.71 11.95
C ILE A 254 6.99 2.96 11.84
N ALA A 255 7.43 3.84 10.95
CA ALA A 255 8.85 4.21 10.82
C ALA A 255 9.37 4.87 12.10
N LYS A 256 8.61 5.81 12.68
CA LYS A 256 8.95 6.47 13.96
C LYS A 256 8.97 5.47 15.12
N LEU A 257 8.02 4.56 15.18
CA LEU A 257 7.98 3.55 16.24
C LEU A 257 9.13 2.53 16.08
N ALA A 258 9.44 2.12 14.86
CA ALA A 258 10.57 1.23 14.56
C ALA A 258 11.90 1.87 14.99
N ALA A 259 12.11 3.15 14.72
CA ALA A 259 13.29 3.87 15.13
C ALA A 259 13.48 3.91 16.66
N LYS A 260 12.38 3.96 17.41
CA LYS A 260 12.39 4.07 18.88
C LYS A 260 12.50 2.71 19.57
N SER A 261 11.77 1.71 19.08
CA SER A 261 11.47 0.48 19.85
C SER A 261 12.11 -0.77 19.31
N GLU A 262 12.59 -0.74 18.06
CA GLU A 262 13.06 -1.93 17.38
C GLU A 262 14.45 -1.75 16.77
N ARG A 263 15.36 -2.65 17.12
CA ARG A 263 16.62 -2.74 16.40
C ARG A 263 16.39 -3.53 15.11
N PRO A 264 16.64 -2.97 13.91
CA PRO A 264 16.52 -3.71 12.65
C PRO A 264 17.38 -4.95 12.66
N SER A 265 16.96 -6.01 11.98
CA SER A 265 17.73 -7.25 11.90
C SER A 265 19.15 -6.98 11.37
N LYS A 266 20.14 -7.80 11.79
CA LYS A 266 21.51 -7.64 11.35
C LYS A 266 21.60 -7.72 9.82
N ALA A 267 20.90 -8.68 9.21
CA ALA A 267 20.88 -8.86 7.76
C ALA A 267 20.33 -7.61 7.04
N PHE A 268 19.24 -7.01 7.56
CA PHE A 268 18.66 -5.80 6.97
C PHE A 268 19.60 -4.59 7.06
N ARG A 269 20.25 -4.39 8.21
CA ARG A 269 21.22 -3.29 8.40
C ARG A 269 22.48 -3.42 7.54
N MET A 270 22.79 -4.62 7.05
CA MET A 270 23.93 -4.87 6.16
C MET A 270 23.59 -4.69 4.66
N LEU A 271 22.34 -4.39 4.31
CA LEU A 271 21.99 -4.03 2.94
C LEU A 271 22.69 -2.72 2.55
N ARG A 272 23.22 -2.66 1.33
CA ARG A 272 23.99 -1.49 0.82
C ARG A 272 23.20 -0.20 0.88
N ASP A 273 21.89 -0.29 0.69
CA ASP A 273 20.94 0.80 0.58
C ASP A 273 20.08 0.95 1.85
N TYR A 274 20.49 0.33 2.95
CA TYR A 274 19.85 0.52 4.24
C TYR A 274 19.92 1.98 4.68
N ARG A 275 18.79 2.49 5.16
CA ARG A 275 18.67 3.79 5.84
C ARG A 275 18.04 3.60 7.21
N PRO A 276 18.46 4.36 8.25
CA PRO A 276 17.79 4.34 9.56
C PRO A 276 16.31 4.69 9.46
N PHE A 277 15.45 3.96 10.16
CA PHE A 277 14.01 4.23 10.16
C PHE A 277 13.66 5.64 10.65
N GLY A 278 14.48 6.22 11.53
CA GLY A 278 14.30 7.61 12.01
C GLY A 278 14.47 8.65 10.90
N GLU A 279 15.43 8.45 10.01
CA GLU A 279 15.61 9.31 8.83
C GLU A 279 14.43 9.19 7.87
N VAL A 280 13.97 7.96 7.61
CA VAL A 280 12.80 7.72 6.73
C VAL A 280 11.53 8.32 7.34
N ALA A 281 11.34 8.23 8.66
CA ALA A 281 10.21 8.88 9.33
C ALA A 281 10.26 10.42 9.18
N GLU A 282 11.45 11.01 9.28
CA GLU A 282 11.59 12.45 9.08
C GLU A 282 11.36 12.86 7.64
N ASP A 283 11.86 12.10 6.67
CA ASP A 283 11.58 12.35 5.24
C ASP A 283 10.07 12.32 4.95
N ILE A 284 9.35 11.34 5.51
CA ILE A 284 7.88 11.25 5.35
C ILE A 284 7.21 12.49 5.96
N ARG A 285 7.61 12.90 7.17
CA ARG A 285 7.05 14.08 7.85
C ARG A 285 7.30 15.36 7.06
N VAL A 286 8.53 15.55 6.61
CA VAL A 286 8.92 16.70 5.78
C VAL A 286 8.18 16.68 4.44
N GLY A 287 8.05 15.51 3.82
CA GLY A 287 7.28 15.32 2.60
C GLY A 287 5.82 15.74 2.75
N ILE A 288 5.14 15.28 3.82
CA ILE A 288 3.75 15.67 4.12
C ILE A 288 3.64 17.20 4.26
N LEU A 289 4.48 17.84 5.05
CA LEU A 289 4.43 19.29 5.24
C LEU A 289 4.73 20.06 3.95
N SER A 290 5.69 19.59 3.18
CA SER A 290 6.06 20.20 1.89
C SER A 290 4.92 20.11 0.86
N GLU A 291 4.23 18.97 0.77
CA GLU A 291 3.10 18.79 -0.13
C GLU A 291 1.90 19.64 0.31
N LEU A 292 1.65 19.78 1.62
CA LEU A 292 0.61 20.66 2.15
C LEU A 292 0.85 22.15 1.88
N THR A 293 2.11 22.58 1.82
CA THR A 293 2.45 24.00 1.51
C THR A 293 2.60 24.28 0.02
N ARG A 294 2.57 23.25 -0.84
CA ARG A 294 2.74 23.38 -2.29
C ARG A 294 1.63 22.64 -3.03
N VAL A 295 0.39 22.76 -2.55
CA VAL A 295 -0.76 22.11 -3.18
C VAL A 295 -0.89 22.54 -4.63
N ASN A 296 -0.84 21.55 -5.53
CA ASN A 296 -1.20 21.69 -6.94
C ASN A 296 -2.23 20.60 -7.27
N LEU A 297 -3.50 20.96 -7.19
CA LEU A 297 -4.61 20.02 -7.30
C LEU A 297 -4.70 19.42 -8.70
N ALA A 298 -4.50 20.22 -9.74
CA ALA A 298 -4.57 19.79 -11.14
C ALA A 298 -3.47 18.76 -11.49
N GLU A 299 -2.26 18.95 -10.97
CA GLU A 299 -1.13 18.06 -11.19
C GLU A 299 -1.19 16.82 -10.31
N SER A 300 -1.34 17.03 -9.00
CA SER A 300 -1.31 15.95 -8.00
C SER A 300 -2.57 15.11 -7.98
N LYS A 301 -3.70 15.68 -8.43
CA LYS A 301 -5.02 15.04 -8.42
C LYS A 301 -5.30 14.42 -7.05
N ARG A 302 -5.80 13.16 -7.01
CA ARG A 302 -6.13 12.47 -5.77
C ARG A 302 -4.94 12.28 -4.81
N VAL A 303 -3.70 12.35 -5.31
CA VAL A 303 -2.51 12.10 -4.48
C VAL A 303 -2.35 13.16 -3.39
N ILE A 304 -2.86 14.39 -3.60
CA ILE A 304 -2.84 15.42 -2.55
C ILE A 304 -3.66 15.02 -1.31
N PHE A 305 -4.67 14.18 -1.47
CA PHE A 305 -5.51 13.71 -0.36
C PHE A 305 -4.73 12.80 0.61
N TYR A 306 -3.63 12.19 0.13
CA TYR A 306 -2.72 11.42 0.99
C TYR A 306 -2.08 12.33 2.05
N SER A 307 -1.56 13.48 1.65
CA SER A 307 -0.91 14.42 2.56
C SER A 307 -1.91 15.16 3.43
N LEU A 308 -3.09 15.50 2.90
CA LEU A 308 -4.17 16.08 3.70
C LEU A 308 -4.64 15.12 4.79
N GLY A 309 -4.95 13.87 4.47
CA GLY A 309 -5.38 12.89 5.45
C GLY A 309 -4.28 12.49 6.44
N ALA A 310 -3.03 12.39 5.97
CA ALA A 310 -1.89 12.16 6.86
C ALA A 310 -1.69 13.32 7.83
N GLY A 311 -1.80 14.56 7.35
CA GLY A 311 -1.76 15.76 8.18
C GLY A 311 -2.89 15.80 9.21
N GLU A 312 -4.13 15.46 8.81
CA GLU A 312 -5.25 15.32 9.77
C GLU A 312 -4.95 14.25 10.83
N GLY A 313 -4.41 13.10 10.45
CA GLY A 313 -3.99 12.06 11.39
C GLY A 313 -2.98 12.56 12.43
N LEU A 314 -1.98 13.35 11.97
CA LEU A 314 -1.01 13.99 12.86
C LEU A 314 -1.63 15.03 13.78
N LEU A 315 -2.58 15.81 13.27
CA LEU A 315 -3.30 16.82 14.05
C LEU A 315 -4.24 16.16 15.07
N LEU A 316 -4.92 15.09 14.71
CA LEU A 316 -5.78 14.30 15.58
C LEU A 316 -5.00 13.66 16.75
N ASP A 317 -3.74 13.27 16.55
CA ASP A 317 -2.88 12.81 17.66
C ASP A 317 -2.69 13.87 18.73
N ARG A 318 -2.79 15.18 18.38
CA ARG A 318 -2.65 16.32 19.33
C ARG A 318 -3.97 16.69 19.98
N VAL A 319 -5.10 16.64 19.25
CA VAL A 319 -6.39 17.15 19.72
C VAL A 319 -7.35 16.07 20.24
N SER A 320 -7.23 14.86 19.74
CA SER A 320 -8.10 13.71 20.08
C SER A 320 -7.30 12.41 20.20
N PRO A 321 -6.37 12.27 21.18
CA PRO A 321 -5.36 11.18 21.21
C PRO A 321 -5.93 9.76 21.10
N ARG A 322 -7.21 9.56 21.36
CA ARG A 322 -7.90 8.27 21.27
C ARG A 322 -8.68 8.06 19.96
N TRP A 323 -8.54 8.96 18.97
CA TRP A 323 -9.28 8.89 17.71
C TRP A 323 -9.11 7.56 16.96
N ARG A 324 -7.93 6.94 17.03
CA ARG A 324 -7.67 5.65 16.38
C ARG A 324 -8.54 4.51 16.88
N GLN A 325 -9.04 4.58 18.12
CA GLN A 325 -9.96 3.58 18.66
C GLN A 325 -11.33 3.60 17.96
N ARG A 326 -11.69 4.74 17.37
CA ARG A 326 -12.95 4.95 16.64
C ARG A 326 -12.81 4.83 15.13
N TYR A 327 -11.60 4.82 14.60
CA TYR A 327 -11.32 4.90 13.16
C TYR A 327 -12.07 3.87 12.31
N PHE A 328 -12.23 2.64 12.79
CA PHE A 328 -12.99 1.59 12.11
C PHE A 328 -14.47 1.54 12.49
N VAL A 329 -14.91 2.40 13.38
CA VAL A 329 -16.31 2.52 13.81
C VAL A 329 -16.97 3.69 13.08
N ASP A 330 -16.36 4.87 13.15
CA ASP A 330 -16.84 6.09 12.50
C ASP A 330 -16.05 6.29 11.20
N LYS A 331 -16.37 5.50 10.18
CA LYS A 331 -15.60 5.42 8.95
C LYS A 331 -15.73 6.68 8.08
N PHE A 332 -14.75 6.93 7.25
CA PHE A 332 -14.66 7.87 6.13
C PHE A 332 -14.54 9.36 6.47
N TYR A 333 -15.03 9.84 7.61
CA TYR A 333 -15.09 11.27 7.92
C TYR A 333 -14.17 11.63 9.08
N LEU A 334 -12.90 11.99 8.79
CA LEU A 334 -11.90 12.35 9.81
C LEU A 334 -12.25 13.65 10.54
N ASP A 335 -12.94 14.56 9.87
CA ASP A 335 -13.42 15.83 10.42
C ASP A 335 -14.28 15.65 11.67
N LYS A 336 -15.09 14.61 11.73
CA LYS A 336 -15.94 14.28 12.89
C LYS A 336 -15.15 13.99 14.18
N TYR A 337 -13.87 13.66 14.08
CA TYR A 337 -13.03 13.42 15.25
C TYR A 337 -12.53 14.72 15.90
N PHE A 338 -12.66 15.87 15.21
CA PHE A 338 -12.39 17.19 15.79
C PHE A 338 -13.56 17.73 16.61
N GLU A 339 -14.75 17.19 16.43
CA GLU A 339 -15.90 17.52 17.25
C GLU A 339 -15.75 16.93 18.64
N ALA A 340 -16.12 17.69 19.68
CA ALA A 340 -16.12 17.17 21.05
C ALA A 340 -17.02 15.92 21.11
N PRO A 341 -16.66 14.89 21.90
CA PRO A 341 -17.53 13.73 22.05
C PRO A 341 -18.90 14.24 22.52
N GLN A 342 -19.90 14.12 21.66
CA GLN A 342 -21.29 14.30 22.13
C GLN A 342 -21.49 13.22 23.19
N THR A 343 -21.62 13.66 24.45
CA THR A 343 -22.09 12.79 25.52
C THR A 343 -23.42 12.24 25.04
N ARG A 344 -23.44 10.98 24.61
CA ARG A 344 -24.68 10.23 24.40
C ARG A 344 -25.38 10.23 25.76
N THR A 345 -26.27 11.18 25.97
CA THR A 345 -27.26 11.10 27.02
C THR A 345 -27.95 9.78 26.80
N LYS A 346 -27.74 8.81 27.69
CA LYS A 346 -28.59 7.61 27.75
C LYS A 346 -30.02 8.14 27.87
N ALA A 347 -30.79 8.02 26.80
CA ALA A 347 -32.21 8.11 26.91
C ALA A 347 -32.59 7.02 27.93
N SER A 348 -33.00 7.48 29.10
CA SER A 348 -33.60 6.67 30.14
C SER A 348 -34.78 5.97 29.50
N ALA A 349 -34.74 4.64 29.49
CA ALA A 349 -35.89 3.82 29.27
C ALA A 349 -36.84 4.07 30.47
N GLU A 350 -37.95 4.68 30.20
CA GLU A 350 -39.19 4.53 30.94
C GLU A 350 -40.14 3.59 30.19
#